data_27d32213f124d74c2a6a15164d8de798
#
_entry.id   27d32213f124d74c2a6a15164d8de798
#
_cell.length_a   1.000
_cell.length_b   1.000
_cell.length_c   1.000
_cell.angle_alpha   90.00
_cell.angle_beta   90.00
_cell.angle_gamma   90.00
#
_symmetry.space_group_name_H-M   'P 1'
#
loop_
_entity.id
_entity.type
_entity.pdbx_description
1 polymer ?
#
loop_
_entity_poly.entity_id
_entity_poly.type
_entity_poly.pdbx_seq_one_letter_code
_entity_poly.pdbx_strand_id
1 'polypeptide(L)'
;RTALRRIAIQFGHADGQCRTITVLGASEGCGASTIALNLASEIGLIKCTPCILAEESFSFGRLANYLGIAPQSTIPDLLNDVELLDAERVRGSLTNVEENLQVLVGSYESISPVKPAREDVLKLFGLVRQLTDVIVVDGRYTYDDVAIDFVTQSQQIVLVAKPTVPSIHNLIMLLTHLAQRECLAQQFVVINQFDSKT
;
A
#
# COMPACT_ATOMS: atom_id res chain seq x y z
N ARG A 1 7.01 14.92 8.33
CA ARG A 1 5.93 15.63 7.59
C ARG A 1 6.44 16.30 6.31
N THR A 2 7.51 17.11 6.33
CA THR A 2 7.95 17.88 5.14
C THR A 2 8.32 17.00 3.94
N ALA A 3 8.99 15.85 4.16
CA ALA A 3 9.39 14.93 3.08
C ALA A 3 8.16 14.22 2.44
N LEU A 4 7.26 13.69 3.26
CA LEU A 4 6.03 13.04 2.78
C LEU A 4 5.12 14.04 2.04
N ARG A 5 5.03 15.27 2.54
CA ARG A 5 4.30 16.35 1.88
C ARG A 5 4.87 16.68 0.49
N ARG A 6 6.21 16.68 0.32
CA ARG A 6 6.83 16.85 -0.99
C ARG A 6 6.51 15.70 -1.94
N ILE A 7 6.53 14.47 -1.42
CA ILE A 7 6.12 13.30 -2.18
C ILE A 7 4.65 13.47 -2.58
N ALA A 8 3.73 13.75 -1.65
CA ALA A 8 2.31 13.96 -1.93
C ALA A 8 2.03 15.08 -2.96
N ILE A 9 2.79 16.17 -2.94
CA ILE A 9 2.66 17.27 -3.90
C ILE A 9 3.04 16.86 -5.33
N GLN A 10 4.00 15.96 -5.50
CA GLN A 10 4.41 15.45 -6.81
C GLN A 10 3.35 14.55 -7.46
N PHE A 11 2.39 14.05 -6.67
CA PHE A 11 1.23 13.29 -7.16
C PHE A 11 0.16 14.24 -7.76
N GLY A 12 0.56 15.11 -8.69
CA GLY A 12 -0.35 16.01 -9.39
C GLY A 12 -1.49 15.27 -10.11
N HIS A 13 -2.57 15.99 -10.45
CA HIS A 13 -3.75 15.44 -11.09
C HIS A 13 -3.38 14.43 -12.18
N ALA A 14 -3.93 13.23 -12.07
CA ALA A 14 -3.80 12.22 -13.09
C ALA A 14 -4.74 12.56 -14.25
N ASP A 15 -4.32 12.27 -15.46
CA ASP A 15 -5.10 12.42 -16.70
C ASP A 15 -6.28 11.42 -16.74
N GLY A 16 -7.13 11.43 -15.69
CA GLY A 16 -8.31 10.57 -15.58
C GLY A 16 -8.03 9.09 -15.26
N GLN A 17 -6.79 8.71 -14.93
CA GLN A 17 -6.45 7.34 -14.51
C GLN A 17 -6.05 7.29 -13.03
N CYS A 18 -6.54 6.27 -12.31
CA CYS A 18 -6.15 6.01 -10.94
C CYS A 18 -4.64 5.75 -10.84
N ARG A 19 -3.97 6.42 -9.90
CA ARG A 19 -2.55 6.21 -9.62
C ARG A 19 -2.34 5.25 -8.45
N THR A 20 -1.42 4.33 -8.63
CA THR A 20 -1.02 3.39 -7.57
C THR A 20 0.38 3.74 -7.07
N ILE A 21 0.50 3.86 -5.75
CA ILE A 21 1.72 4.11 -5.01
C ILE A 21 1.94 2.95 -4.07
N THR A 22 2.99 2.18 -4.26
CA THR A 22 3.32 1.09 -3.34
C THR A 22 4.41 1.51 -2.36
N VAL A 23 4.14 1.33 -1.06
CA VAL A 23 5.10 1.59 0.02
C VAL A 23 5.65 0.25 0.50
N LEU A 24 6.95 0.08 0.43
CA LEU A 24 7.65 -1.17 0.80
C LEU A 24 8.68 -0.93 1.90
N GLY A 25 8.68 -1.79 2.89
CA GLY A 25 9.70 -1.77 3.95
C GLY A 25 10.89 -2.66 3.62
N ALA A 26 12.11 -2.12 3.69
CA ALA A 26 13.35 -2.89 3.54
C ALA A 26 13.64 -3.81 4.73
N SER A 27 12.99 -3.59 5.87
CA SER A 27 13.11 -4.44 7.05
C SER A 27 11.89 -4.30 7.96
N GLU A 28 11.65 -5.30 8.78
CA GLU A 28 10.58 -5.20 9.78
C GLU A 28 10.79 -4.01 10.72
N GLY A 29 9.69 -3.36 11.08
CA GLY A 29 9.69 -2.21 11.98
C GLY A 29 10.40 -0.98 11.43
N CYS A 30 10.66 -0.88 10.11
CA CYS A 30 11.20 0.35 9.50
C CYS A 30 10.18 1.49 9.43
N GLY A 31 8.89 1.19 9.66
CA GLY A 31 7.81 2.17 9.67
C GLY A 31 7.12 2.35 8.32
N ALA A 32 7.20 1.36 7.42
CA ALA A 32 6.54 1.42 6.10
C ALA A 32 5.04 1.68 6.22
N SER A 33 4.31 0.93 7.04
CA SER A 33 2.86 1.12 7.26
C SER A 33 2.54 2.52 7.82
N THR A 34 3.36 3.04 8.73
CA THR A 34 3.22 4.42 9.24
C THR A 34 3.42 5.45 8.12
N ILE A 35 4.40 5.23 7.25
CA ILE A 35 4.65 6.07 6.08
C ILE A 35 3.49 5.97 5.08
N ALA A 36 2.99 4.76 4.79
CA ALA A 36 1.86 4.54 3.89
C ALA A 36 0.61 5.29 4.37
N LEU A 37 0.25 5.13 5.65
CA LEU A 37 -0.88 5.81 6.26
C LEU A 37 -0.74 7.34 6.19
N ASN A 38 0.40 7.88 6.63
CA ASN A 38 0.61 9.33 6.58
C ASN A 38 0.66 9.88 5.16
N LEU A 39 1.17 9.12 4.19
CA LEU A 39 1.17 9.52 2.78
C LEU A 39 -0.25 9.59 2.23
N ALA A 40 -1.07 8.57 2.49
CA ALA A 40 -2.48 8.53 2.08
C ALA A 40 -3.29 9.69 2.70
N SER A 41 -3.11 9.94 4.01
CA SER A 41 -3.72 11.07 4.71
C SER A 41 -3.30 12.43 4.13
N GLU A 42 -2.00 12.65 3.87
CA GLU A 42 -1.52 13.89 3.27
C GLU A 42 -2.06 14.09 1.83
N ILE A 43 -2.24 13.02 1.04
CA ILE A 43 -2.86 13.10 -0.29
C ILE A 43 -4.31 13.55 -0.17
N GLY A 44 -5.09 12.91 0.71
CA GLY A 44 -6.49 13.27 0.95
C GLY A 44 -6.66 14.72 1.43
N LEU A 45 -5.81 15.17 2.36
CA LEU A 45 -5.88 16.50 2.96
C LEU A 45 -5.42 17.62 2.01
N ILE A 46 -4.24 17.45 1.35
CA ILE A 46 -3.64 18.54 0.58
C ILE A 46 -4.34 18.73 -0.76
N LYS A 47 -4.73 17.64 -1.40
CA LYS A 47 -5.26 17.65 -2.75
C LYS A 47 -6.77 17.59 -2.81
N CYS A 48 -7.44 17.34 -1.68
CA CYS A 48 -8.86 16.97 -1.65
C CYS A 48 -9.15 15.85 -2.66
N THR A 49 -8.19 14.93 -2.81
CA THR A 49 -8.24 13.85 -3.81
C THR A 49 -8.69 12.58 -3.10
N PRO A 50 -9.74 11.91 -3.58
CA PRO A 50 -10.13 10.61 -3.05
C PRO A 50 -8.97 9.63 -3.08
N CYS A 51 -8.66 9.05 -1.94
CA CYS A 51 -7.55 8.12 -1.72
C CYS A 51 -8.03 6.87 -1.00
N ILE A 52 -7.61 5.71 -1.48
CA ILE A 52 -7.77 4.45 -0.77
C ILE A 52 -6.40 3.96 -0.30
N LEU A 53 -6.26 3.73 1.00
CA LEU A 53 -5.13 3.00 1.56
C LEU A 53 -5.51 1.52 1.64
N ALA A 54 -4.82 0.68 0.88
CA ALA A 54 -5.05 -0.76 0.86
C ALA A 54 -3.88 -1.50 1.52
N GLU A 55 -4.17 -2.41 2.44
CA GLU A 55 -3.18 -3.23 3.11
C GLU A 55 -2.96 -4.54 2.35
N GLU A 56 -1.78 -4.73 1.75
CA GLU A 56 -1.41 -6.00 1.13
C GLU A 56 -1.04 -7.03 2.21
N SER A 57 -2.06 -7.53 2.92
CA SER A 57 -1.86 -8.55 3.94
C SER A 57 -3.02 -9.54 3.97
N PHE A 58 -2.73 -10.79 3.65
CA PHE A 58 -3.73 -11.87 3.62
C PHE A 58 -3.76 -12.68 4.93
N SER A 59 -2.81 -12.47 5.84
CA SER A 59 -2.68 -13.28 7.05
C SER A 59 -2.49 -12.48 8.34
N PHE A 60 -1.79 -11.37 8.32
CA PHE A 60 -1.43 -10.59 9.51
C PHE A 60 -1.58 -9.10 9.23
N GLY A 61 -2.81 -8.63 9.03
CA GLY A 61 -3.12 -7.23 8.89
C GLY A 61 -2.89 -6.48 10.21
N ARG A 62 -2.44 -5.24 10.11
CA ARG A 62 -2.16 -4.36 11.27
C ARG A 62 -2.88 -3.03 11.17
N LEU A 63 -3.36 -2.69 9.99
CA LEU A 63 -3.87 -1.36 9.69
C LEU A 63 -5.13 -1.05 10.51
N ALA A 64 -6.04 -2.01 10.66
CA ALA A 64 -7.22 -1.86 11.50
C ALA A 64 -6.86 -1.52 12.95
N ASN A 65 -5.87 -2.22 13.52
CA ASN A 65 -5.40 -1.98 14.87
C ASN A 65 -4.71 -0.61 15.02
N TYR A 66 -3.93 -0.18 14.02
CA TYR A 66 -3.28 1.15 14.05
C TYR A 66 -4.29 2.28 14.00
N LEU A 67 -5.41 2.07 13.31
CA LEU A 67 -6.47 3.06 13.15
C LEU A 67 -7.56 2.96 14.22
N GLY A 68 -7.57 1.89 15.01
CA GLY A 68 -8.64 1.64 16.01
C GLY A 68 -10.00 1.42 15.37
N ILE A 69 -10.06 0.84 14.17
CA ILE A 69 -11.29 0.57 13.42
C ILE A 69 -11.65 -0.91 13.44
N ALA A 70 -12.95 -1.20 13.37
CA ALA A 70 -13.48 -2.54 13.16
C ALA A 70 -14.07 -2.61 11.74
N PRO A 71 -13.34 -3.21 10.76
CA PRO A 71 -13.82 -3.31 9.40
C PRO A 71 -15.01 -4.26 9.32
N GLN A 72 -15.98 -3.95 8.45
CA GLN A 72 -17.11 -4.86 8.19
C GLN A 72 -16.71 -6.06 7.33
N SER A 73 -15.71 -5.87 6.48
CA SER A 73 -15.16 -6.90 5.60
C SER A 73 -13.70 -6.59 5.30
N THR A 74 -12.93 -7.62 5.06
CA THR A 74 -11.48 -7.56 4.83
C THR A 74 -11.13 -8.03 3.41
N ILE A 75 -9.88 -7.83 2.98
CA ILE A 75 -9.41 -8.36 1.70
C ILE A 75 -9.60 -9.89 1.60
N PRO A 76 -9.23 -10.70 2.61
CA PRO A 76 -9.54 -12.13 2.59
C PRO A 76 -11.02 -12.45 2.43
N ASP A 77 -11.92 -11.70 3.07
CA ASP A 77 -13.37 -11.95 2.95
C ASP A 77 -13.87 -11.68 1.53
N LEU A 78 -13.33 -10.66 0.87
CA LEU A 78 -13.62 -10.37 -0.55
C LEU A 78 -13.11 -11.46 -1.48
N LEU A 79 -11.95 -12.03 -1.17
CA LEU A 79 -11.30 -13.06 -1.99
C LEU A 79 -11.84 -14.48 -1.74
N ASN A 80 -12.54 -14.72 -0.64
CA ASN A 80 -13.18 -16.01 -0.39
C ASN A 80 -14.35 -16.28 -1.36
N ASP A 81 -15.02 -15.21 -1.84
CA ASP A 81 -16.17 -15.31 -2.75
C ASP A 81 -15.94 -14.51 -4.03
N VAL A 82 -14.87 -14.83 -4.77
CA VAL A 82 -14.42 -14.09 -5.95
C VAL A 82 -15.47 -14.02 -7.07
N GLU A 83 -16.34 -15.00 -7.16
CA GLU A 83 -17.44 -15.00 -8.14
C GLU A 83 -18.44 -13.85 -7.90
N LEU A 84 -18.61 -13.44 -6.64
CA LEU A 84 -19.47 -12.32 -6.23
C LEU A 84 -18.73 -10.99 -6.14
N LEU A 85 -17.46 -10.96 -6.54
CA LEU A 85 -16.62 -9.77 -6.40
C LEU A 85 -16.94 -8.75 -7.50
N ASP A 86 -17.53 -7.63 -7.09
CA ASP A 86 -17.86 -6.48 -7.90
C ASP A 86 -17.48 -5.15 -7.21
N ALA A 87 -17.69 -4.03 -7.91
CA ALA A 87 -17.34 -2.71 -7.39
C ALA A 87 -18.19 -2.28 -6.18
N GLU A 88 -19.45 -2.73 -6.09
CA GLU A 88 -20.33 -2.39 -4.96
C GLU A 88 -19.90 -3.13 -3.70
N ARG A 89 -19.55 -4.39 -3.82
CA ARG A 89 -19.04 -5.19 -2.70
C ARG A 89 -17.70 -4.64 -2.20
N VAL A 90 -16.80 -4.26 -3.10
CA VAL A 90 -15.55 -3.59 -2.72
C VAL A 90 -15.83 -2.27 -2.02
N ARG A 91 -16.74 -1.44 -2.55
CA ARG A 91 -17.12 -0.17 -1.91
C ARG A 91 -17.72 -0.37 -0.52
N GLY A 92 -18.54 -1.39 -0.32
CA GLY A 92 -19.11 -1.75 0.98
C GLY A 92 -18.07 -2.21 2.00
N SER A 93 -16.89 -2.65 1.56
CA SER A 93 -15.79 -3.10 2.43
C SER A 93 -14.82 -1.98 2.80
N LEU A 94 -14.96 -0.79 2.19
CA LEU A 94 -14.13 0.37 2.51
C LEU A 94 -14.59 1.01 3.83
N THR A 95 -13.65 1.31 4.70
CA THR A 95 -13.89 2.04 5.95
C THR A 95 -13.43 3.48 5.78
N ASN A 96 -14.32 4.47 6.03
CA ASN A 96 -13.95 5.89 6.03
C ASN A 96 -13.12 6.21 7.27
N VAL A 97 -11.97 6.83 7.10
CA VAL A 97 -11.07 7.26 8.18
C VAL A 97 -11.00 8.79 8.24
N GLU A 98 -10.93 9.45 7.09
CA GLU A 98 -10.94 10.90 6.93
C GLU A 98 -11.83 11.27 5.73
N GLU A 99 -12.09 12.56 5.53
CA GLU A 99 -13.02 13.05 4.48
C GLU A 99 -12.70 12.50 3.08
N ASN A 100 -11.42 12.41 2.72
CA ASN A 100 -10.96 11.91 1.42
C ASN A 100 -10.09 10.66 1.54
N LEU A 101 -10.14 9.96 2.68
CA LEU A 101 -9.37 8.75 2.93
C LEU A 101 -10.27 7.60 3.37
N GLN A 102 -10.29 6.57 2.55
CA GLN A 102 -10.88 5.28 2.86
C GLN A 102 -9.78 4.21 3.01
N VAL A 103 -10.07 3.17 3.74
CA VAL A 103 -9.12 2.09 3.99
C VAL A 103 -9.74 0.76 3.60
N LEU A 104 -9.00 -0.04 2.86
CA LEU A 104 -9.28 -1.45 2.59
C LEU A 104 -8.31 -2.29 3.41
N VAL A 105 -8.83 -2.95 4.42
CA VAL A 105 -8.03 -3.64 5.43
C VAL A 105 -7.67 -5.04 4.97
N GLY A 106 -6.47 -5.47 5.28
CA GLY A 106 -6.02 -6.85 5.16
C GLY A 106 -6.68 -7.78 6.20
N SER A 107 -6.09 -8.92 6.51
CA SER A 107 -6.62 -9.84 7.52
C SER A 107 -6.65 -9.18 8.90
N TYR A 108 -7.78 -9.24 9.60
CA TYR A 108 -7.97 -8.58 10.90
C TYR A 108 -8.03 -9.57 12.07
N GLU A 109 -8.94 -10.51 12.03
CA GLU A 109 -9.22 -11.40 13.17
C GLU A 109 -8.73 -12.85 12.97
N SER A 110 -8.46 -13.24 11.74
CA SER A 110 -8.09 -14.61 11.42
C SER A 110 -6.88 -14.69 10.52
N ILE A 111 -6.14 -15.78 10.69
CA ILE A 111 -5.10 -16.17 9.73
C ILE A 111 -5.83 -16.91 8.61
N SER A 112 -5.91 -16.31 7.43
CA SER A 112 -6.39 -17.06 6.27
C SER A 112 -5.36 -18.13 5.91
N PRO A 113 -5.72 -19.42 5.96
CA PRO A 113 -4.79 -20.50 5.62
C PRO A 113 -4.57 -20.61 4.11
N VAL A 114 -5.37 -19.92 3.31
CA VAL A 114 -5.35 -20.01 1.85
C VAL A 114 -4.68 -18.77 1.28
N LYS A 115 -3.60 -18.97 0.53
CA LYS A 115 -3.01 -17.92 -0.29
C LYS A 115 -3.96 -17.67 -1.46
N PRO A 116 -4.45 -16.43 -1.66
CA PRO A 116 -5.35 -16.13 -2.77
C PRO A 116 -4.65 -16.36 -4.11
N ALA A 117 -5.42 -16.72 -5.13
CA ALA A 117 -4.88 -16.81 -6.48
C ALA A 117 -4.48 -15.41 -6.97
N ARG A 118 -3.39 -15.35 -7.72
CA ARG A 118 -2.87 -14.11 -8.29
C ARG A 118 -3.93 -13.33 -9.07
N GLU A 119 -4.70 -14.04 -9.89
CA GLU A 119 -5.75 -13.46 -10.74
C GLU A 119 -6.86 -12.80 -9.92
N ASP A 120 -7.23 -13.38 -8.79
CA ASP A 120 -8.26 -12.86 -7.89
C ASP A 120 -7.81 -11.54 -7.23
N VAL A 121 -6.57 -11.50 -6.80
CA VAL A 121 -5.97 -10.26 -6.24
C VAL A 121 -5.92 -9.16 -7.31
N LEU A 122 -5.51 -9.49 -8.54
CA LEU A 122 -5.49 -8.52 -9.64
C LEU A 122 -6.89 -8.03 -9.99
N LYS A 123 -7.91 -8.92 -9.98
CA LYS A 123 -9.32 -8.55 -10.17
C LYS A 123 -9.78 -7.59 -9.08
N LEU A 124 -9.52 -7.89 -7.80
CA LEU A 124 -9.87 -7.03 -6.67
C LEU A 124 -9.28 -5.62 -6.84
N PHE A 125 -7.96 -5.53 -7.05
CA PHE A 125 -7.30 -4.23 -7.19
C PHE A 125 -7.67 -3.49 -8.47
N GLY A 126 -8.06 -4.21 -9.52
CA GLY A 126 -8.69 -3.63 -10.72
C GLY A 126 -10.00 -2.92 -10.40
N LEU A 127 -10.82 -3.49 -9.51
CA LEU A 127 -12.06 -2.87 -9.03
C LEU A 127 -11.77 -1.68 -8.09
N VAL A 128 -10.80 -1.82 -7.17
CA VAL A 128 -10.39 -0.71 -6.28
C VAL A 128 -9.96 0.52 -7.08
N ARG A 129 -9.24 0.33 -8.20
CA ARG A 129 -8.82 1.42 -9.10
C ARG A 129 -9.97 2.20 -9.73
N GLN A 130 -11.15 1.60 -9.83
CA GLN A 130 -12.35 2.26 -10.38
C GLN A 130 -13.05 3.15 -9.35
N LEU A 131 -12.70 3.04 -8.06
CA LEU A 131 -13.38 3.69 -6.95
C LEU A 131 -12.68 4.95 -6.45
N THR A 132 -11.45 5.23 -6.88
CA THR A 132 -10.61 6.31 -6.35
C THR A 132 -9.64 6.84 -7.39
N ASP A 133 -9.11 8.04 -7.15
CA ASP A 133 -8.09 8.65 -7.99
C ASP A 133 -6.66 8.18 -7.60
N VAL A 134 -6.45 7.84 -6.33
CA VAL A 134 -5.16 7.37 -5.82
C VAL A 134 -5.34 6.17 -4.91
N ILE A 135 -4.51 5.16 -5.12
CA ILE A 135 -4.34 4.03 -4.21
C ILE A 135 -2.95 4.10 -3.62
N VAL A 136 -2.86 4.07 -2.29
CA VAL A 136 -1.62 3.79 -1.58
C VAL A 136 -1.68 2.35 -1.09
N VAL A 137 -0.73 1.53 -1.50
CA VAL A 137 -0.62 0.14 -1.07
C VAL A 137 0.42 0.05 0.04
N ASP A 138 0.00 -0.36 1.24
CA ASP A 138 0.91 -0.77 2.32
C ASP A 138 1.38 -2.19 2.02
N GLY A 139 2.47 -2.28 1.28
CA GLY A 139 2.97 -3.51 0.70
C GLY A 139 3.97 -4.21 1.61
N ARG A 140 3.92 -5.54 1.54
CA ARG A 140 4.99 -6.39 2.08
C ARG A 140 5.85 -6.85 0.93
N TYR A 141 7.14 -6.61 1.05
CA TYR A 141 8.04 -7.20 0.07
C TYR A 141 8.27 -8.67 0.41
N THR A 142 7.45 -9.50 -0.19
CA THR A 142 7.66 -10.94 -0.29
C THR A 142 8.08 -11.23 -1.73
N TYR A 143 9.02 -12.17 -1.93
CA TYR A 143 9.47 -12.55 -3.27
C TYR A 143 8.42 -13.43 -3.97
N ASP A 144 7.14 -13.08 -3.82
CA ASP A 144 6.05 -13.77 -4.50
C ASP A 144 5.49 -12.96 -5.67
N ASP A 145 4.78 -13.64 -6.55
CA ASP A 145 4.29 -13.04 -7.80
C ASP A 145 3.28 -11.92 -7.55
N VAL A 146 2.51 -11.99 -6.46
CA VAL A 146 1.51 -10.96 -6.12
C VAL A 146 2.20 -9.66 -5.71
N ALA A 147 3.19 -9.72 -4.82
CA ALA A 147 3.97 -8.55 -4.42
C ALA A 147 4.68 -7.90 -5.62
N ILE A 148 5.22 -8.73 -6.53
CA ILE A 148 5.84 -8.26 -7.77
C ILE A 148 4.83 -7.51 -8.65
N ASP A 149 3.59 -8.02 -8.77
CA ASP A 149 2.55 -7.36 -9.57
C ASP A 149 2.18 -5.98 -9.02
N PHE A 150 2.04 -5.84 -7.70
CA PHE A 150 1.80 -4.53 -7.10
C PHE A 150 2.90 -3.54 -7.44
N VAL A 151 4.14 -3.98 -7.33
CA VAL A 151 5.31 -3.15 -7.64
C VAL A 151 5.35 -2.76 -9.11
N THR A 152 5.18 -3.72 -10.02
CA THR A 152 5.28 -3.48 -11.47
C THR A 152 4.10 -2.69 -12.03
N GLN A 153 2.92 -2.77 -11.40
CA GLN A 153 1.74 -1.98 -11.78
C GLN A 153 1.67 -0.61 -11.11
N SER A 154 2.57 -0.32 -10.18
CA SER A 154 2.66 0.99 -9.53
C SER A 154 3.32 2.02 -10.44
N GLN A 155 2.81 3.26 -10.41
CA GLN A 155 3.49 4.39 -11.03
C GLN A 155 4.63 4.88 -10.13
N GLN A 156 4.52 4.64 -8.82
CA GLN A 156 5.51 5.09 -7.85
C GLN A 156 5.71 4.06 -6.74
N ILE A 157 6.95 3.96 -6.27
CA ILE A 157 7.33 3.07 -5.17
C ILE A 157 8.07 3.89 -4.12
N VAL A 158 7.65 3.76 -2.88
CA VAL A 158 8.33 4.36 -1.72
C VAL A 158 9.02 3.25 -0.94
N LEU A 159 10.33 3.22 -0.95
CA LEU A 159 11.15 2.25 -0.23
C LEU A 159 11.56 2.84 1.12
N VAL A 160 11.15 2.18 2.20
CA VAL A 160 11.40 2.66 3.57
C VAL A 160 12.46 1.81 4.25
N ALA A 161 13.52 2.44 4.74
CA ALA A 161 14.60 1.77 5.46
C ALA A 161 14.92 2.49 6.77
N LYS A 162 15.56 1.77 7.71
CA LYS A 162 16.18 2.34 8.91
C LYS A 162 17.66 2.61 8.66
N PRO A 163 18.31 3.55 9.39
CA PRO A 163 19.74 3.79 9.30
C PRO A 163 20.55 2.69 10.03
N THR A 164 20.30 1.43 9.67
CA THR A 164 21.01 0.26 10.19
C THR A 164 21.59 -0.56 9.05
N VAL A 165 22.75 -1.17 9.27
CA VAL A 165 23.44 -1.95 8.23
C VAL A 165 22.54 -3.01 7.59
N PRO A 166 21.77 -3.86 8.34
CA PRO A 166 20.89 -4.83 7.72
C PRO A 166 19.78 -4.18 6.87
N SER A 167 19.18 -3.09 7.35
CA SER A 167 18.10 -2.42 6.62
C SER A 167 18.59 -1.77 5.33
N ILE A 168 19.78 -1.16 5.35
CA ILE A 168 20.40 -0.58 4.16
C ILE A 168 20.83 -1.67 3.17
N HIS A 169 21.38 -2.79 3.67
CA HIS A 169 21.70 -3.93 2.80
C HIS A 169 20.45 -4.45 2.09
N ASN A 170 19.36 -4.68 2.82
CA ASN A 170 18.10 -5.12 2.23
C ASN A 170 17.52 -4.09 1.23
N LEU A 171 17.66 -2.79 1.51
CA LEU A 171 17.26 -1.74 0.57
C LEU A 171 18.03 -1.85 -0.75
N ILE A 172 19.34 -2.09 -0.70
CA ILE A 172 20.17 -2.28 -1.90
C ILE A 172 19.71 -3.51 -2.68
N MET A 173 19.41 -4.61 -1.97
CA MET A 173 18.88 -5.83 -2.61
C MET A 173 17.53 -5.58 -3.28
N LEU A 174 16.62 -4.83 -2.64
CA LEU A 174 15.35 -4.42 -3.22
C LEU A 174 15.53 -3.60 -4.49
N LEU A 175 16.36 -2.57 -4.44
CA LEU A 175 16.65 -1.71 -5.60
C LEU A 175 17.25 -2.52 -6.76
N THR A 176 18.19 -3.43 -6.45
CA THR A 176 18.79 -4.33 -7.45
C THR A 176 17.73 -5.23 -8.09
N HIS A 177 16.83 -5.79 -7.28
CA HIS A 177 15.77 -6.66 -7.78
C HIS A 177 14.77 -5.89 -8.67
N LEU A 178 14.36 -4.68 -8.24
CA LEU A 178 13.50 -3.82 -9.06
C LEU A 178 14.14 -3.46 -10.41
N ALA A 179 15.44 -3.18 -10.41
CA ALA A 179 16.19 -2.93 -11.65
C ALA A 179 16.23 -4.15 -12.57
N GLN A 180 16.44 -5.37 -12.01
CA GLN A 180 16.42 -6.62 -12.78
C GLN A 180 15.05 -6.96 -13.38
N ARG A 181 13.97 -6.45 -12.78
CA ARG A 181 12.60 -6.60 -13.28
C ARG A 181 12.16 -5.47 -14.21
N GLU A 182 13.10 -4.61 -14.63
CA GLU A 182 12.81 -3.46 -15.51
C GLU A 182 11.63 -2.61 -15.00
N CYS A 183 11.53 -2.45 -13.67
CA CYS A 183 10.46 -1.69 -13.06
C CYS A 183 10.54 -0.21 -13.46
N LEU A 184 9.53 0.25 -14.20
CA LEU A 184 9.46 1.63 -14.72
C LEU A 184 8.91 2.64 -13.70
N ALA A 185 8.46 2.17 -12.54
CA ALA A 185 7.93 3.04 -11.49
C ALA A 185 8.98 4.03 -10.98
N GLN A 186 8.58 5.25 -10.73
CA GLN A 186 9.44 6.23 -10.05
C GLN A 186 9.70 5.78 -8.62
N GLN A 187 10.97 5.67 -8.23
CA GLN A 187 11.37 5.15 -6.93
C GLN A 187 11.79 6.27 -5.99
N PHE A 188 11.25 6.27 -4.77
CA PHE A 188 11.62 7.16 -3.67
C PHE A 188 12.20 6.34 -2.53
N VAL A 189 13.30 6.79 -1.96
CA VAL A 189 13.91 6.18 -0.76
C VAL A 189 13.67 7.08 0.44
N VAL A 190 13.12 6.51 1.51
CA VAL A 190 12.90 7.18 2.79
C VAL A 190 13.71 6.48 3.87
N ILE A 191 14.71 7.16 4.42
CA ILE A 191 15.40 6.70 5.63
C ILE A 191 14.62 7.21 6.84
N ASN A 192 13.91 6.30 7.47
CA ASN A 192 13.08 6.59 8.64
C ASN A 192 13.84 6.30 9.94
N GLN A 193 13.35 6.84 11.06
CA GLN A 193 13.98 6.67 12.39
C GLN A 193 15.44 7.15 12.43
N PHE A 194 15.74 8.18 11.63
CA PHE A 194 17.07 8.81 11.67
C PHE A 194 17.18 9.70 12.91
N ASP A 195 18.15 9.41 13.76
CA ASP A 195 18.53 10.29 14.88
C ASP A 195 19.78 11.08 14.48
N SER A 196 19.64 12.40 14.41
CA SER A 196 20.76 13.29 14.08
C SER A 196 21.83 13.38 15.19
N LYS A 197 21.65 12.66 16.30
CA LYS A 197 22.58 12.62 17.44
C LYS A 197 23.51 11.41 17.44
N THR A 198 23.35 10.52 16.48
CA THR A 198 24.27 9.43 16.15
C THR A 198 25.02 9.78 14.87
#